data_6b05d5e5dfe1ee2f72f58f6d97f93744
#
_entry.id   6b05d5e5dfe1ee2f72f58f6d97f93744
#
_cell.length_a   1.000
_cell.length_b   1.000
_cell.length_c   1.000
_cell.angle_alpha   90.00
_cell.angle_beta   90.00
_cell.angle_gamma   90.00
#
_symmetry.space_group_name_H-M   'P 1'
#
loop_
_entity.id
_entity.type
_entity.pdbx_description
1 polymer ?
#
loop_
_entity_poly.entity_id
_entity_poly.type
_entity_poly.pdbx_seq_one_letter_code
_entity_poly.pdbx_strand_id
1 'polypeptide(L)'
;MTRLLEAGATIEGKAVCENLSLCASSFSAATGPVENPYAHGYACGGSSSGCGHLVGAGKVGGAIGGDQGGSIRFPASHCGAVGMKPTWGLVPWTGMATHEPVHDTAGPMSLDIATNAKILQVIAGRDDIDDRGSGVPAPTELPDYSVGLSQGVKGLKIGILKEGFDFEVMDPRIRKQVLEAAENFKELGAEVVEISIPIHKHASDIVTCALRPSAARNGYLGTACGRRGLYLNGLVEKMSPLDQEKFDKVREDPSLSGFGQVCNLTVLTKDRCLPPQNTHFFPASTSGNTIR
;
A
#
# COMPACT_ATOMS: atom_id res chain seq x y z
N MET A 1 -10.44 -9.79 -8.34
CA MET A 1 -11.26 -9.38 -9.52
C MET A 1 -12.48 -10.30 -9.69
N THR A 2 -12.33 -11.62 -9.68
CA THR A 2 -13.44 -12.59 -9.83
C THR A 2 -14.62 -12.28 -8.90
N ARG A 3 -14.36 -12.12 -7.61
CA ARG A 3 -15.42 -11.78 -6.62
C ARG A 3 -16.21 -10.51 -6.94
N LEU A 4 -15.54 -9.50 -7.51
CA LEU A 4 -16.22 -8.27 -7.93
C LEU A 4 -17.14 -8.51 -9.11
N LEU A 5 -16.70 -9.29 -10.09
CA LEU A 5 -17.55 -9.69 -11.23
C LEU A 5 -18.75 -10.52 -10.78
N GLU A 6 -18.55 -11.49 -9.89
CA GLU A 6 -19.61 -12.31 -9.29
C GLU A 6 -20.62 -11.48 -8.49
N ALA A 7 -20.16 -10.39 -7.86
CA ALA A 7 -21.01 -9.42 -7.17
C ALA A 7 -21.71 -8.41 -8.11
N GLY A 8 -21.53 -8.55 -9.44
CA GLY A 8 -22.20 -7.72 -10.44
C GLY A 8 -21.46 -6.43 -10.79
N ALA A 9 -20.20 -6.27 -10.37
CA ALA A 9 -19.40 -5.09 -10.74
C ALA A 9 -18.92 -5.19 -12.19
N THR A 10 -18.85 -4.05 -12.88
CA THR A 10 -18.20 -3.90 -14.19
C THR A 10 -16.74 -3.50 -14.00
N ILE A 11 -15.84 -4.12 -14.76
CA ILE A 11 -14.41 -3.77 -14.75
C ILE A 11 -14.12 -2.86 -15.95
N GLU A 12 -13.90 -1.59 -15.66
CA GLU A 12 -13.63 -0.56 -16.68
C GLU A 12 -12.22 -0.66 -17.28
N GLY A 13 -11.25 -1.15 -16.49
CA GLY A 13 -9.88 -1.29 -16.97
C GLY A 13 -8.85 -1.40 -15.85
N LYS A 14 -7.58 -1.19 -16.23
CA LYS A 14 -6.43 -1.11 -15.32
C LYS A 14 -6.01 0.35 -15.19
N ALA A 15 -5.99 0.84 -13.97
CA ALA A 15 -5.50 2.17 -13.66
C ALA A 15 -3.96 2.20 -13.65
N VAL A 16 -3.41 3.36 -13.95
CA VAL A 16 -1.96 3.61 -13.91
C VAL A 16 -1.43 3.38 -12.49
N CYS A 17 -0.33 2.68 -12.39
CA CYS A 17 0.42 2.47 -11.15
C CYS A 17 1.85 2.93 -11.36
N GLU A 18 2.50 3.42 -10.31
CA GLU A 18 3.93 3.68 -10.31
C GLU A 18 4.71 2.41 -10.67
N ASN A 19 5.84 2.59 -11.35
CA ASN A 19 6.68 1.48 -11.73
C ASN A 19 7.11 0.68 -10.49
N LEU A 20 6.82 -0.62 -10.50
CA LEU A 20 7.06 -1.54 -9.39
C LEU A 20 6.46 -1.10 -8.04
N SER A 21 5.46 -0.24 -8.04
CA SER A 21 4.85 0.33 -6.83
C SER A 21 5.83 1.09 -5.91
N LEU A 22 6.94 1.60 -6.45
CA LEU A 22 8.08 2.11 -5.66
C LEU A 22 7.97 3.55 -5.21
N CYS A 23 7.14 4.37 -5.85
CA CYS A 23 7.05 5.80 -5.57
C CYS A 23 5.68 6.22 -5.05
N ALA A 24 5.65 7.33 -4.30
CA ALA A 24 4.42 7.95 -3.83
C ALA A 24 4.05 9.21 -4.63
N SER A 25 4.64 9.43 -5.80
CA SER A 25 4.66 10.73 -6.47
C SER A 25 3.98 10.79 -7.84
N SER A 26 3.48 9.66 -8.37
CA SER A 26 2.68 9.57 -9.60
C SER A 26 3.38 9.91 -10.94
N PHE A 27 4.70 9.74 -11.05
CA PHE A 27 5.45 10.12 -12.27
C PHE A 27 6.30 9.01 -12.89
N SER A 28 6.44 7.84 -12.26
CA SER A 28 7.37 6.80 -12.74
C SER A 28 6.76 5.80 -13.73
N ALA A 29 5.47 5.90 -14.01
CA ALA A 29 4.80 5.02 -14.95
C ALA A 29 5.26 5.27 -16.39
N ALA A 30 5.38 4.19 -17.18
CA ALA A 30 5.79 4.29 -18.59
C ALA A 30 4.82 5.12 -19.47
N THR A 31 3.57 5.28 -19.02
CA THR A 31 2.54 6.10 -19.66
C THR A 31 2.64 7.58 -19.33
N GLY A 32 3.61 7.97 -18.50
CA GLY A 32 3.80 9.33 -18.02
C GLY A 32 3.12 9.62 -16.68
N PRO A 33 3.27 10.86 -16.18
CA PRO A 33 2.71 11.30 -14.91
C PRO A 33 1.18 11.22 -14.85
N VAL A 34 0.66 10.94 -13.66
CA VAL A 34 -0.77 11.08 -13.35
C VAL A 34 -0.96 12.32 -12.47
N GLU A 35 -1.74 13.26 -12.94
CA GLU A 35 -1.94 14.52 -12.25
C GLU A 35 -3.11 14.46 -11.26
N ASN A 36 -3.09 15.37 -10.29
CA ASN A 36 -4.16 15.53 -9.33
C ASN A 36 -5.43 16.04 -10.05
N PRO A 37 -6.60 15.42 -9.85
CA PRO A 37 -7.83 15.80 -10.53
C PRO A 37 -8.34 17.19 -10.16
N TYR A 38 -7.91 17.76 -9.03
CA TYR A 38 -8.31 19.07 -8.54
C TYR A 38 -7.26 20.16 -8.79
N ALA A 39 -6.02 19.77 -9.10
CA ALA A 39 -4.91 20.71 -9.22
C ALA A 39 -3.97 20.25 -10.35
N HIS A 40 -4.19 20.79 -11.56
CA HIS A 40 -3.33 20.52 -12.72
C HIS A 40 -1.86 20.88 -12.43
N GLY A 41 -0.93 20.04 -12.86
CA GLY A 41 0.49 20.20 -12.58
C GLY A 41 0.94 19.67 -11.22
N TYR A 42 0.03 19.19 -10.37
CA TYR A 42 0.36 18.59 -9.09
C TYR A 42 0.22 17.07 -9.14
N ALA A 43 1.03 16.40 -8.33
CA ALA A 43 1.00 14.95 -8.20
C ALA A 43 -0.31 14.48 -7.52
N CYS A 44 -0.86 13.37 -7.99
CA CYS A 44 -2.00 12.73 -7.33
C CYS A 44 -1.60 11.76 -6.20
N GLY A 45 -0.30 11.63 -5.92
CA GLY A 45 0.21 10.61 -5.02
C GLY A 45 0.27 9.23 -5.69
N GLY A 46 0.90 8.28 -5.01
CA GLY A 46 1.15 6.94 -5.54
C GLY A 46 1.37 5.90 -4.41
N SER A 47 1.59 4.67 -4.80
CA SER A 47 1.79 4.15 -6.15
C SER A 47 0.49 3.86 -6.92
N SER A 48 -0.68 3.77 -6.27
CA SER A 48 -1.97 3.58 -6.94
C SER A 48 -2.51 4.90 -7.52
N SER A 49 -1.68 5.58 -8.31
CA SER A 49 -1.90 6.94 -8.80
C SER A 49 -3.17 7.07 -9.66
N GLY A 50 -3.33 6.20 -10.66
CA GLY A 50 -4.51 6.21 -11.51
C GLY A 50 -5.80 5.86 -10.75
N CYS A 51 -5.73 5.01 -9.72
CA CYS A 51 -6.88 4.74 -8.86
C CYS A 51 -7.33 5.99 -8.13
N GLY A 52 -6.39 6.72 -7.49
CA GLY A 52 -6.69 7.97 -6.80
C GLY A 52 -7.28 9.02 -7.73
N HIS A 53 -6.67 9.22 -8.91
CA HIS A 53 -7.16 10.16 -9.91
C HIS A 53 -8.59 9.83 -10.38
N LEU A 54 -8.82 8.59 -10.83
CA LEU A 54 -10.11 8.19 -11.40
C LEU A 54 -11.25 8.25 -10.38
N VAL A 55 -10.99 7.82 -9.15
CA VAL A 55 -11.96 7.90 -8.05
C VAL A 55 -12.18 9.35 -7.66
N GLY A 56 -11.14 10.14 -7.41
CA GLY A 56 -11.24 11.54 -7.02
C GLY A 56 -11.94 12.40 -8.07
N ALA A 57 -11.73 12.10 -9.35
CA ALA A 57 -12.44 12.75 -10.47
C ALA A 57 -13.87 12.24 -10.68
N GLY A 58 -14.36 11.27 -9.91
CA GLY A 58 -15.69 10.69 -10.07
C GLY A 58 -15.88 9.91 -11.38
N LYS A 59 -14.81 9.42 -11.99
CA LYS A 59 -14.85 8.69 -13.27
C LYS A 59 -15.20 7.20 -13.09
N VAL A 60 -14.98 6.65 -11.92
CA VAL A 60 -15.32 5.27 -11.55
C VAL A 60 -15.95 5.23 -10.16
N GLY A 61 -16.82 4.28 -9.91
CA GLY A 61 -17.47 4.11 -8.60
C GLY A 61 -16.50 3.66 -7.50
N GLY A 62 -15.41 3.00 -7.87
CA GLY A 62 -14.35 2.58 -6.97
C GLY A 62 -13.17 1.96 -7.70
N ALA A 63 -12.08 1.74 -6.98
CA ALA A 63 -10.87 1.11 -7.51
C ALA A 63 -10.21 0.21 -6.46
N ILE A 64 -9.39 -0.73 -6.90
CA ILE A 64 -8.55 -1.55 -6.05
C ILE A 64 -7.10 -1.12 -6.23
N GLY A 65 -6.48 -0.71 -5.14
CA GLY A 65 -5.08 -0.34 -5.08
C GLY A 65 -4.22 -1.33 -4.30
N GLY A 66 -2.90 -1.14 -4.36
CA GLY A 66 -1.92 -1.81 -3.51
C GLY A 66 -1.28 -0.82 -2.54
N ASP A 67 -0.94 -1.27 -1.33
CA ASP A 67 -0.34 -0.43 -0.29
C ASP A 67 0.72 -1.21 0.48
N GLN A 68 1.97 -0.77 0.40
CA GLN A 68 3.09 -1.27 1.18
C GLN A 68 3.56 -0.25 2.22
N GLY A 69 3.49 1.03 1.85
CA GLY A 69 3.94 2.14 2.70
C GLY A 69 3.04 3.38 2.58
N GLY A 70 1.78 3.21 2.15
CA GLY A 70 0.83 4.30 1.98
C GLY A 70 0.19 4.37 0.60
N SER A 71 0.47 3.43 -0.30
CA SER A 71 0.16 3.54 -1.73
C SER A 71 -1.33 3.44 -2.11
N ILE A 72 -2.23 3.13 -1.19
CA ILE A 72 -3.68 3.39 -1.29
C ILE A 72 -4.01 4.74 -0.64
N ARG A 73 -3.47 4.97 0.55
CA ARG A 73 -3.83 6.08 1.44
C ARG A 73 -3.32 7.43 0.92
N PHE A 74 -2.10 7.49 0.39
CA PHE A 74 -1.55 8.71 -0.21
C PHE A 74 -2.38 9.21 -1.38
N PRO A 75 -2.61 8.42 -2.46
CA PRO A 75 -3.40 8.91 -3.58
C PRO A 75 -4.85 9.20 -3.18
N ALA A 76 -5.44 8.46 -2.27
CA ALA A 76 -6.78 8.78 -1.77
C ALA A 76 -6.81 10.14 -1.06
N SER A 77 -5.84 10.41 -0.17
CA SER A 77 -5.73 11.68 0.53
C SER A 77 -5.49 12.86 -0.42
N HIS A 78 -4.60 12.70 -1.41
CA HIS A 78 -4.27 13.76 -2.37
C HIS A 78 -5.45 14.06 -3.31
N CYS A 79 -6.28 13.07 -3.60
CA CYS A 79 -7.38 13.17 -4.55
C CYS A 79 -8.76 13.27 -3.89
N GLY A 80 -8.84 13.53 -2.58
CA GLY A 80 -10.11 13.71 -1.88
C GLY A 80 -10.99 12.46 -1.86
N ALA A 81 -10.39 11.28 -1.89
CA ALA A 81 -11.07 9.99 -1.87
C ALA A 81 -10.90 9.28 -0.52
N VAL A 82 -11.70 8.27 -0.28
CA VAL A 82 -11.56 7.32 0.84
C VAL A 82 -10.70 6.15 0.38
N GLY A 83 -9.53 5.99 0.97
CA GLY A 83 -8.64 4.86 0.70
C GLY A 83 -8.42 4.02 1.95
N MET A 84 -8.71 2.75 1.89
CA MET A 84 -8.56 1.84 3.01
C MET A 84 -7.47 0.81 2.75
N LYS A 85 -6.47 0.79 3.62
CA LYS A 85 -5.52 -0.31 3.73
C LYS A 85 -6.05 -1.29 4.78
N PRO A 86 -6.62 -2.44 4.39
CA PRO A 86 -7.10 -3.44 5.34
C PRO A 86 -5.96 -4.05 6.16
N THR A 87 -6.32 -4.88 7.13
CA THR A 87 -5.38 -5.76 7.80
C THR A 87 -4.63 -6.61 6.78
N TRP A 88 -3.32 -6.78 6.97
CA TRP A 88 -2.50 -7.61 6.10
C TRP A 88 -3.07 -9.03 6.00
N GLY A 89 -3.14 -9.56 4.77
CA GLY A 89 -3.72 -10.87 4.47
C GLY A 89 -5.25 -10.92 4.40
N LEU A 90 -5.98 -9.89 4.88
CA LEU A 90 -7.45 -9.89 4.83
C LEU A 90 -8.00 -9.92 3.40
N VAL A 91 -7.35 -9.23 2.48
CA VAL A 91 -7.65 -9.28 1.06
C VAL A 91 -6.52 -10.03 0.36
N PRO A 92 -6.82 -11.11 -0.39
CA PRO A 92 -5.81 -11.89 -1.09
C PRO A 92 -5.06 -11.05 -2.12
N TRP A 93 -3.74 -11.28 -2.20
CA TRP A 93 -2.86 -10.66 -3.19
C TRP A 93 -2.75 -11.47 -4.48
N THR A 94 -3.46 -12.58 -4.57
CA THR A 94 -3.45 -13.50 -5.72
C THR A 94 -3.66 -12.76 -7.03
N GLY A 95 -2.73 -12.96 -7.97
CA GLY A 95 -2.75 -12.32 -9.29
C GLY A 95 -2.16 -10.91 -9.35
N MET A 96 -1.66 -10.39 -8.24
CA MET A 96 -0.91 -9.12 -8.19
C MET A 96 0.59 -9.38 -8.12
N ALA A 97 1.38 -8.55 -8.82
CA ALA A 97 2.83 -8.62 -8.72
C ALA A 97 3.29 -8.21 -7.32
N THR A 98 4.10 -9.04 -6.70
CA THR A 98 4.61 -8.80 -5.35
C THR A 98 5.74 -7.79 -5.37
N HIS A 99 5.64 -6.78 -4.50
CA HIS A 99 6.73 -5.86 -4.18
C HIS A 99 7.47 -6.33 -2.92
N GLU A 100 6.75 -6.48 -1.82
CA GLU A 100 7.25 -6.96 -0.55
C GLU A 100 6.17 -7.79 0.17
N PRO A 101 6.34 -9.13 0.23
CA PRO A 101 5.30 -10.02 0.73
C PRO A 101 4.77 -9.70 2.12
N VAL A 102 5.63 -9.17 3.02
CA VAL A 102 5.24 -8.85 4.40
C VAL A 102 4.52 -7.51 4.55
N HIS A 103 4.48 -6.69 3.48
CA HIS A 103 3.81 -5.40 3.48
C HIS A 103 2.68 -5.31 2.44
N ASP A 104 2.78 -6.06 1.33
CA ASP A 104 1.81 -6.01 0.25
C ASP A 104 0.39 -6.19 0.76
N THR A 105 -0.44 -5.18 0.59
CA THR A 105 -1.84 -5.16 1.02
C THR A 105 -2.69 -4.58 -0.08
N ALA A 106 -3.70 -5.32 -0.54
CA ALA A 106 -4.71 -4.82 -1.48
C ALA A 106 -5.88 -4.19 -0.71
N GLY A 107 -6.48 -3.16 -1.28
CA GLY A 107 -7.63 -2.54 -0.65
C GLY A 107 -8.39 -1.57 -1.55
N PRO A 108 -9.60 -1.16 -1.13
CA PRO A 108 -10.48 -0.32 -1.92
C PRO A 108 -10.17 1.17 -1.82
N MET A 109 -10.48 1.88 -2.90
CA MET A 109 -10.66 3.33 -2.94
C MET A 109 -12.06 3.66 -3.49
N SER A 110 -12.72 4.66 -2.94
CA SER A 110 -14.05 5.15 -3.35
C SER A 110 -14.25 6.60 -2.92
N LEU A 111 -15.32 7.25 -3.36
CA LEU A 111 -15.64 8.62 -2.92
C LEU A 111 -16.27 8.65 -1.53
N ASP A 112 -16.92 7.59 -1.11
CA ASP A 112 -17.62 7.52 0.19
C ASP A 112 -17.31 6.23 0.94
N ILE A 113 -17.53 6.25 2.24
CA ILE A 113 -17.23 5.13 3.15
C ILE A 113 -18.16 3.95 2.92
N ALA A 114 -19.42 4.18 2.57
CA ALA A 114 -20.39 3.10 2.35
C ALA A 114 -19.99 2.25 1.12
N THR A 115 -19.61 2.90 0.04
CA THR A 115 -19.08 2.23 -1.15
C THR A 115 -17.76 1.51 -0.84
N ASN A 116 -16.89 2.13 -0.04
CA ASN A 116 -15.63 1.53 0.39
C ASN A 116 -15.87 0.23 1.18
N ALA A 117 -16.77 0.25 2.14
CA ALA A 117 -17.16 -0.91 2.93
C ALA A 117 -17.77 -2.03 2.07
N LYS A 118 -18.63 -1.70 1.10
CA LYS A 118 -19.20 -2.67 0.15
C LYS A 118 -18.13 -3.35 -0.70
N ILE A 119 -17.18 -2.59 -1.23
CA ILE A 119 -16.06 -3.15 -2.00
C ILE A 119 -15.22 -4.05 -1.11
N LEU A 120 -14.87 -3.61 0.11
CA LEU A 120 -14.12 -4.42 1.06
C LEU A 120 -14.85 -5.72 1.38
N GLN A 121 -16.16 -5.68 1.63
CA GLN A 121 -16.98 -6.86 1.89
C GLN A 121 -16.85 -7.93 0.79
N VAL A 122 -16.82 -7.48 -0.46
CA VAL A 122 -16.74 -8.38 -1.61
C VAL A 122 -15.34 -8.99 -1.77
N ILE A 123 -14.27 -8.19 -1.54
CA ILE A 123 -12.91 -8.63 -1.82
C ILE A 123 -12.22 -9.32 -0.65
N ALA A 124 -12.70 -9.14 0.57
CA ALA A 124 -12.11 -9.70 1.79
C ALA A 124 -12.32 -11.22 1.93
N GLY A 125 -11.51 -11.83 2.80
CA GLY A 125 -11.56 -13.26 3.11
C GLY A 125 -10.56 -14.08 2.29
N ARG A 126 -10.09 -15.19 2.87
CA ARG A 126 -9.12 -16.09 2.23
C ARG A 126 -9.61 -16.62 0.89
N ASP A 127 -8.69 -16.93 -0.01
CA ASP A 127 -8.96 -17.55 -1.31
C ASP A 127 -8.31 -18.93 -1.48
N ASP A 128 -7.67 -19.43 -0.42
CA ASP A 128 -6.97 -20.71 -0.35
C ASP A 128 -5.80 -20.85 -1.37
N ILE A 129 -5.34 -19.72 -1.92
CA ILE A 129 -4.21 -19.63 -2.84
C ILE A 129 -3.10 -18.76 -2.23
N ASP A 130 -3.46 -17.60 -1.66
CA ASP A 130 -2.53 -16.73 -0.95
C ASP A 130 -2.33 -17.24 0.49
N ASP A 131 -1.16 -17.77 0.78
CA ASP A 131 -0.78 -18.31 2.09
C ASP A 131 -0.79 -17.27 3.22
N ARG A 132 -0.68 -15.96 2.88
CA ARG A 132 -0.82 -14.86 3.83
C ARG A 132 -2.22 -14.80 4.45
N GLY A 133 -3.21 -15.32 3.76
CA GLY A 133 -4.59 -15.43 4.24
C GLY A 133 -4.89 -16.65 5.11
N SER A 134 -3.90 -17.48 5.47
CA SER A 134 -4.14 -18.75 6.17
C SER A 134 -4.88 -18.62 7.52
N GLY A 135 -4.73 -17.48 8.22
CA GLY A 135 -5.46 -17.17 9.45
C GLY A 135 -6.74 -16.34 9.26
N VAL A 136 -7.10 -16.02 8.01
CA VAL A 136 -8.26 -15.19 7.69
C VAL A 136 -9.49 -16.06 7.49
N PRO A 137 -10.67 -15.67 8.03
CA PRO A 137 -11.92 -16.38 7.80
C PRO A 137 -12.29 -16.45 6.31
N ALA A 138 -13.10 -17.44 5.95
CA ALA A 138 -13.73 -17.49 4.63
C ALA A 138 -14.61 -16.24 4.40
N PRO A 139 -14.86 -15.83 3.16
CA PRO A 139 -15.71 -14.66 2.89
C PRO A 139 -17.09 -14.70 3.55
N THR A 140 -17.67 -15.88 3.68
CA THR A 140 -18.99 -16.12 4.31
C THR A 140 -18.96 -16.03 5.85
N GLU A 141 -17.78 -16.04 6.44
CA GLU A 141 -17.56 -15.98 7.91
C GLU A 141 -17.18 -14.60 8.38
N LEU A 142 -16.97 -13.66 7.46
CA LEU A 142 -16.61 -12.27 7.79
C LEU A 142 -17.84 -11.51 8.32
N PRO A 143 -17.62 -10.56 9.24
CA PRO A 143 -18.69 -9.66 9.66
C PRO A 143 -19.16 -8.79 8.50
N ASP A 144 -20.39 -8.34 8.54
CA ASP A 144 -20.89 -7.32 7.63
C ASP A 144 -20.30 -5.96 8.00
N TYR A 145 -19.41 -5.46 7.15
CA TYR A 145 -18.73 -4.18 7.34
C TYR A 145 -19.65 -2.96 7.21
N SER A 146 -20.88 -3.13 6.72
CA SER A 146 -21.84 -2.04 6.61
C SER A 146 -22.61 -1.75 7.90
N VAL A 147 -22.70 -2.72 8.81
CA VAL A 147 -23.52 -2.63 10.03
C VAL A 147 -23.12 -1.45 10.91
N GLY A 148 -21.81 -1.13 11.01
CA GLY A 148 -21.31 -0.03 11.83
C GLY A 148 -21.58 1.37 11.29
N LEU A 149 -21.93 1.51 10.00
CA LEU A 149 -21.96 2.81 9.31
C LEU A 149 -23.05 3.76 9.85
N SER A 150 -24.13 3.22 10.40
CA SER A 150 -25.26 4.00 10.94
C SER A 150 -25.25 4.15 12.46
N GLN A 151 -24.29 3.50 13.15
CA GLN A 151 -24.31 3.46 14.63
C GLN A 151 -23.72 4.71 15.28
N GLY A 152 -23.06 5.58 14.51
CA GLY A 152 -22.34 6.74 15.03
C GLY A 152 -21.09 6.33 15.81
N VAL A 153 -20.56 7.27 16.59
CA VAL A 153 -19.27 7.10 17.30
C VAL A 153 -19.40 7.20 18.82
N LYS A 154 -20.62 7.32 19.35
CA LYS A 154 -20.85 7.45 20.79
C LYS A 154 -20.29 6.24 21.55
N GLY A 155 -19.43 6.51 22.52
CA GLY A 155 -18.78 5.48 23.34
C GLY A 155 -17.55 4.82 22.73
N LEU A 156 -17.17 5.17 21.50
CA LEU A 156 -15.89 4.75 20.91
C LEU A 156 -14.74 5.47 21.60
N LYS A 157 -13.61 4.77 21.76
CA LYS A 157 -12.32 5.37 22.20
C LYS A 157 -11.44 5.63 21.00
N ILE A 158 -11.00 6.88 20.84
CA ILE A 158 -10.14 7.34 19.75
C ILE A 158 -8.84 7.85 20.36
N GLY A 159 -7.71 7.24 19.97
CA GLY A 159 -6.38 7.66 20.40
C GLY A 159 -5.75 8.61 19.41
N ILE A 160 -5.32 9.79 19.85
CA ILE A 160 -4.45 10.67 19.07
C ILE A 160 -3.02 10.24 19.34
N LEU A 161 -2.38 9.68 18.32
CA LEU A 161 -1.00 9.20 18.44
C LEU A 161 -0.03 10.38 18.43
N LYS A 162 0.59 10.66 19.57
CA LYS A 162 1.53 11.77 19.75
C LYS A 162 2.66 11.74 18.73
N GLU A 163 3.30 10.58 18.57
CA GLU A 163 4.43 10.39 17.65
C GLU A 163 4.03 10.56 16.17
N GLY A 164 2.75 10.43 15.86
CA GLY A 164 2.21 10.67 14.51
C GLY A 164 2.25 12.14 14.07
N PHE A 165 2.49 13.05 15.02
CA PHE A 165 2.59 14.50 14.77
C PHE A 165 3.99 15.07 15.05
N ASP A 166 4.94 14.24 15.45
CA ASP A 166 6.31 14.63 15.83
C ASP A 166 7.27 14.49 14.64
N PHE A 167 6.96 15.21 13.53
CA PHE A 167 7.77 15.25 12.32
C PHE A 167 8.13 16.69 11.97
N GLU A 168 9.41 16.96 11.69
CA GLU A 168 9.89 18.29 11.31
C GLU A 168 9.19 18.86 10.06
N VAL A 169 8.80 17.97 9.14
CA VAL A 169 8.18 18.34 7.86
C VAL A 169 6.65 18.32 7.91
N MET A 170 6.04 18.20 9.08
CA MET A 170 4.59 18.22 9.23
C MET A 170 4.02 19.60 8.89
N ASP A 171 3.18 19.67 7.84
CA ASP A 171 2.45 20.90 7.52
C ASP A 171 1.47 21.23 8.67
N PRO A 172 1.57 22.42 9.26
CA PRO A 172 0.73 22.82 10.39
C PRO A 172 -0.75 22.86 10.04
N ARG A 173 -1.10 23.08 8.77
CA ARG A 173 -2.50 23.08 8.30
C ARG A 173 -3.09 21.67 8.35
N ILE A 174 -2.31 20.65 7.94
CA ILE A 174 -2.72 19.24 8.01
C ILE A 174 -2.87 18.81 9.47
N ARG A 175 -1.88 19.15 10.31
CA ARG A 175 -1.94 18.89 11.75
C ARG A 175 -3.23 19.46 12.36
N LYS A 176 -3.53 20.71 12.06
CA LYS A 176 -4.72 21.41 12.54
C LYS A 176 -6.00 20.67 12.14
N GLN A 177 -6.15 20.34 10.85
CA GLN A 177 -7.34 19.65 10.33
C GLN A 177 -7.57 18.27 10.99
N VAL A 178 -6.51 17.51 11.22
CA VAL A 178 -6.64 16.19 11.88
C VAL A 178 -7.07 16.34 13.34
N LEU A 179 -6.53 17.34 14.06
CA LEU A 179 -6.92 17.60 15.44
C LEU A 179 -8.36 18.16 15.54
N GLU A 180 -8.78 19.00 14.61
CA GLU A 180 -10.17 19.48 14.51
C GLU A 180 -11.13 18.31 14.26
N ALA A 181 -10.78 17.38 13.38
CA ALA A 181 -11.58 16.17 13.18
C ALA A 181 -11.70 15.34 14.48
N ALA A 182 -10.64 15.25 15.27
CA ALA A 182 -10.68 14.58 16.56
C ALA A 182 -11.61 15.27 17.55
N GLU A 183 -11.65 16.61 17.59
CA GLU A 183 -12.62 17.35 18.42
C GLU A 183 -14.07 17.09 17.96
N ASN A 184 -14.34 17.05 16.65
CA ASN A 184 -15.66 16.70 16.13
C ASN A 184 -16.11 15.32 16.61
N PHE A 185 -15.22 14.35 16.77
CA PHE A 185 -15.55 13.06 17.35
C PHE A 185 -15.95 13.14 18.82
N LYS A 186 -15.36 14.04 19.62
CA LYS A 186 -15.80 14.29 21.00
C LYS A 186 -17.22 14.85 21.03
N GLU A 187 -17.53 15.82 20.18
CA GLU A 187 -18.88 16.41 20.06
C GLU A 187 -19.93 15.36 19.69
N LEU A 188 -19.55 14.35 18.90
CA LEU A 188 -20.38 13.21 18.53
C LEU A 188 -20.45 12.12 19.62
N GLY A 189 -19.79 12.30 20.76
CA GLY A 189 -19.85 11.44 21.92
C GLY A 189 -18.79 10.35 22.00
N ALA A 190 -17.71 10.43 21.23
CA ALA A 190 -16.56 9.58 21.40
C ALA A 190 -15.64 10.06 22.54
N GLU A 191 -14.94 9.15 23.18
CA GLU A 191 -13.84 9.45 24.10
C GLU A 191 -12.56 9.61 23.29
N VAL A 192 -11.97 10.83 23.25
CA VAL A 192 -10.74 11.10 22.53
C VAL A 192 -9.62 11.36 23.52
N VAL A 193 -8.55 10.57 23.45
CA VAL A 193 -7.40 10.62 24.36
C VAL A 193 -6.09 10.68 23.59
N GLU A 194 -5.08 11.34 24.15
CA GLU A 194 -3.71 11.25 23.60
C GLU A 194 -3.10 9.91 24.01
N ILE A 195 -2.46 9.24 23.08
CA ILE A 195 -1.71 7.99 23.28
C ILE A 195 -0.27 8.16 22.80
N SER A 196 0.64 7.36 23.35
CA SER A 196 2.04 7.31 22.95
C SER A 196 2.43 5.87 22.58
N ILE A 197 3.02 5.72 21.42
CA ILE A 197 3.60 4.45 20.94
C ILE A 197 5.01 4.79 20.43
N PRO A 198 6.04 4.81 21.30
CA PRO A 198 7.38 5.32 20.97
C PRO A 198 8.03 4.66 19.76
N ILE A 199 7.78 3.36 19.53
CA ILE A 199 8.33 2.63 18.36
C ILE A 199 7.84 3.23 17.03
N HIS A 200 6.76 3.99 17.01
CA HIS A 200 6.24 4.65 15.80
C HIS A 200 7.27 5.59 15.17
N LYS A 201 8.18 6.18 15.97
CA LYS A 201 9.28 7.03 15.47
C LYS A 201 10.21 6.29 14.50
N HIS A 202 10.32 4.98 14.62
CA HIS A 202 11.15 4.13 13.77
C HIS A 202 10.40 3.55 12.56
N ALA A 203 9.09 3.80 12.41
CA ALA A 203 8.28 3.19 11.38
C ALA A 203 8.82 3.45 9.95
N SER A 204 9.29 4.67 9.68
CA SER A 204 9.88 5.04 8.39
C SER A 204 11.17 4.27 8.10
N ASP A 205 12.03 4.11 9.10
CA ASP A 205 13.31 3.40 8.96
C ASP A 205 13.07 1.91 8.75
N ILE A 206 12.16 1.31 9.53
CA ILE A 206 11.75 -0.10 9.40
C ILE A 206 11.22 -0.38 8.00
N VAL A 207 10.26 0.42 7.53
CA VAL A 207 9.67 0.26 6.19
C VAL A 207 10.72 0.43 5.10
N THR A 208 11.60 1.42 5.21
CA THR A 208 12.66 1.68 4.24
C THR A 208 13.63 0.50 4.17
N CYS A 209 14.03 -0.05 5.31
CA CYS A 209 14.92 -1.22 5.38
C CYS A 209 14.31 -2.48 4.77
N ALA A 210 12.99 -2.65 4.85
CA ALA A 210 12.31 -3.78 4.25
C ALA A 210 12.03 -3.58 2.76
N LEU A 211 11.45 -2.43 2.38
CA LEU A 211 10.97 -2.19 1.02
C LEU A 211 12.10 -2.05 -0.01
N ARG A 212 13.19 -1.34 0.31
CA ARG A 212 14.26 -1.07 -0.66
C ARG A 212 15.03 -2.32 -1.08
N PRO A 213 15.52 -3.16 -0.15
CA PRO A 213 16.18 -4.41 -0.53
C PRO A 213 15.26 -5.36 -1.30
N SER A 214 13.98 -5.44 -0.92
CA SER A 214 13.01 -6.29 -1.58
C SER A 214 12.71 -5.82 -3.00
N ALA A 215 12.55 -4.53 -3.21
CA ALA A 215 12.39 -3.93 -4.53
C ALA A 215 13.61 -4.18 -5.42
N ALA A 216 14.82 -4.01 -4.89
CA ALA A 216 16.06 -4.29 -5.58
C ALA A 216 16.15 -5.77 -5.97
N ARG A 217 15.86 -6.67 -5.03
CA ARG A 217 15.83 -8.12 -5.27
C ARG A 217 14.81 -8.50 -6.33
N ASN A 218 13.58 -8.03 -6.22
CA ASN A 218 12.49 -8.36 -7.13
C ASN A 218 12.77 -7.84 -8.55
N GLY A 219 13.32 -6.64 -8.67
CA GLY A 219 13.73 -6.09 -9.95
C GLY A 219 14.94 -6.80 -10.55
N TYR A 220 15.97 -7.04 -9.75
CA TYR A 220 17.19 -7.70 -10.20
C TYR A 220 16.97 -9.17 -10.57
N LEU A 221 16.25 -9.92 -9.74
CA LEU A 221 15.96 -11.32 -9.96
C LEU A 221 14.77 -11.55 -10.91
N GLY A 222 13.98 -10.52 -11.16
CA GLY A 222 12.77 -10.63 -11.98
C GLY A 222 11.64 -11.42 -11.33
N THR A 223 11.69 -11.62 -10.01
CA THR A 223 10.72 -12.46 -9.29
C THR A 223 9.30 -11.90 -9.33
N ALA A 224 9.17 -10.57 -9.41
CA ALA A 224 7.86 -9.91 -9.45
C ALA A 224 7.17 -9.97 -10.81
N CYS A 225 7.92 -10.00 -11.92
CA CYS A 225 7.37 -9.84 -13.27
C CYS A 225 8.01 -10.72 -14.33
N GLY A 226 8.90 -11.63 -13.96
CA GLY A 226 9.62 -12.50 -14.88
C GLY A 226 10.68 -11.81 -15.75
N ARG A 227 10.89 -10.50 -15.57
CA ARG A 227 11.90 -9.72 -16.30
C ARG A 227 13.02 -9.30 -15.36
N ARG A 228 14.24 -9.65 -15.68
CA ARG A 228 15.45 -9.25 -14.94
C ARG A 228 15.92 -7.87 -15.40
N GLY A 229 16.56 -7.13 -14.50
CA GLY A 229 17.25 -5.88 -14.83
C GLY A 229 16.34 -4.68 -15.12
N LEU A 230 15.07 -4.73 -14.78
CA LEU A 230 14.17 -3.59 -14.90
C LEU A 230 14.56 -2.46 -13.93
N TYR A 231 15.17 -1.41 -14.43
CA TYR A 231 15.34 -0.08 -13.82
C TYR A 231 16.10 0.00 -12.49
N LEU A 232 16.44 -1.13 -11.87
CA LEU A 232 16.91 -1.17 -10.49
C LEU A 232 18.42 -1.27 -10.36
N ASN A 233 19.16 -1.47 -11.46
CA ASN A 233 20.62 -1.45 -11.41
C ASN A 233 21.14 -0.17 -10.74
N GLY A 234 20.53 0.98 -11.04
CA GLY A 234 20.87 2.24 -10.41
C GLY A 234 20.46 2.37 -8.92
N LEU A 235 19.44 1.64 -8.48
CA LEU A 235 19.01 1.64 -7.08
C LEU A 235 19.84 0.69 -6.22
N VAL A 236 20.22 -0.47 -6.78
CA VAL A 236 21.09 -1.44 -6.09
C VAL A 236 22.50 -0.88 -5.93
N GLU A 237 23.00 -0.16 -6.94
CA GLU A 237 24.33 0.45 -6.93
C GLU A 237 24.42 1.73 -6.11
N LYS A 238 23.27 2.36 -5.82
CA LYS A 238 23.18 3.66 -5.14
C LYS A 238 22.35 3.60 -3.86
N MET A 239 22.53 2.56 -3.05
CA MET A 239 22.14 2.70 -1.66
C MET A 239 22.95 3.88 -1.10
N SER A 240 22.26 4.96 -0.73
CA SER A 240 22.96 6.13 -0.19
C SER A 240 23.60 5.76 1.15
N PRO A 241 24.71 6.44 1.55
CA PRO A 241 25.28 6.25 2.87
C PRO A 241 24.24 6.41 3.99
N LEU A 242 23.29 7.32 3.80
CA LEU A 242 22.17 7.54 4.75
C LEU A 242 21.25 6.32 4.87
N ASP A 243 20.99 5.61 3.78
CA ASP A 243 20.17 4.42 3.82
C ASP A 243 20.88 3.25 4.51
N GLN A 244 22.20 3.16 4.34
CA GLN A 244 23.04 2.19 5.03
C GLN A 244 23.09 2.48 6.53
N GLU A 245 23.25 3.73 6.93
CA GLU A 245 23.22 4.16 8.33
C GLU A 245 21.89 3.81 9.01
N LYS A 246 20.77 4.09 8.34
CA LYS A 246 19.43 3.74 8.85
C LYS A 246 19.25 2.24 8.99
N PHE A 247 19.71 1.47 8.02
CA PHE A 247 19.68 0.03 8.06
C PHE A 247 20.46 -0.52 9.24
N ASP A 248 21.68 -0.06 9.44
CA ASP A 248 22.55 -0.49 10.53
C ASP A 248 21.94 -0.14 11.88
N LYS A 249 21.36 1.04 12.03
CA LYS A 249 20.64 1.47 13.24
C LYS A 249 19.48 0.54 13.60
N VAL A 250 18.65 0.16 12.61
CA VAL A 250 17.52 -0.77 12.84
C VAL A 250 18.03 -2.18 13.19
N ARG A 251 19.09 -2.62 12.54
CA ARG A 251 19.70 -3.93 12.76
C ARG A 251 20.30 -4.06 14.17
N GLU A 252 20.91 -3.01 14.67
CA GLU A 252 21.64 -2.98 15.93
C GLU A 252 20.76 -2.71 17.15
N ASP A 253 19.54 -2.24 16.94
CA ASP A 253 18.59 -1.95 18.03
C ASP A 253 17.88 -3.24 18.49
N PRO A 254 18.15 -3.72 19.73
CA PRO A 254 17.51 -4.93 20.24
C PRO A 254 15.97 -4.85 20.31
N SER A 255 15.41 -3.64 20.48
CA SER A 255 13.95 -3.44 20.53
C SER A 255 13.29 -3.64 19.15
N LEU A 256 14.07 -3.57 18.08
CA LEU A 256 13.66 -3.74 16.69
C LEU A 256 14.15 -5.07 16.10
N SER A 257 14.72 -5.96 16.92
CA SER A 257 15.39 -7.19 16.46
C SER A 257 14.51 -8.12 15.61
N GLY A 258 13.21 -8.19 15.89
CA GLY A 258 12.26 -8.96 15.08
C GLY A 258 12.18 -8.46 13.63
N PHE A 259 12.28 -7.16 13.41
CA PHE A 259 12.32 -6.53 12.10
C PHE A 259 13.71 -6.61 11.46
N GLY A 260 14.76 -6.52 12.27
CA GLY A 260 16.15 -6.67 11.83
C GLY A 260 16.45 -8.05 11.24
N GLN A 261 15.82 -9.11 11.73
CA GLN A 261 15.95 -10.46 11.16
C GLN A 261 15.35 -10.54 9.76
N VAL A 262 14.20 -9.90 9.52
CA VAL A 262 13.61 -9.81 8.17
C VAL A 262 14.54 -9.06 7.22
N CYS A 263 15.13 -7.96 7.67
CA CYS A 263 16.10 -7.20 6.88
C CYS A 263 17.38 -8.01 6.57
N ASN A 264 17.89 -8.79 7.52
CA ASN A 264 19.10 -9.63 7.32
C ASN A 264 18.90 -10.74 6.28
N LEU A 265 17.70 -11.25 6.11
CA LEU A 265 17.38 -12.23 5.06
C LEU A 265 17.35 -11.61 3.65
N THR A 266 17.26 -10.29 3.56
CA THR A 266 17.05 -9.59 2.29
C THR A 266 18.32 -8.92 1.75
N VAL A 267 19.38 -8.79 2.55
CA VAL A 267 20.65 -8.17 2.11
C VAL A 267 21.49 -9.18 1.36
N LEU A 268 21.44 -9.11 0.04
CA LEU A 268 22.46 -9.68 -0.82
C LEU A 268 23.65 -8.71 -0.84
N THR A 269 24.73 -9.07 -0.15
CA THR A 269 25.99 -8.35 -0.31
C THR A 269 26.46 -8.48 -1.76
N LYS A 270 27.15 -7.45 -2.26
CA LYS A 270 27.68 -7.38 -3.64
C LYS A 270 28.45 -8.65 -4.05
N ASP A 271 29.02 -9.35 -3.08
CA ASP A 271 29.89 -10.52 -3.24
C ASP A 271 29.13 -11.86 -3.30
N ARG A 272 27.81 -11.88 -3.15
CA ARG A 272 26.98 -13.10 -3.17
C ARG A 272 25.89 -13.11 -4.24
N CYS A 273 26.02 -12.29 -5.26
CA CYS A 273 25.23 -12.47 -6.48
C CYS A 273 25.73 -13.71 -7.20
N LEU A 274 25.03 -14.83 -7.04
CA LEU A 274 25.30 -16.03 -7.82
C LEU A 274 25.16 -15.70 -9.32
N PRO A 275 26.08 -16.20 -10.16
CA PRO A 275 25.95 -16.04 -11.61
C PRO A 275 24.63 -16.66 -12.09
N PRO A 276 24.05 -16.16 -13.17
CA PRO A 276 22.77 -16.61 -13.68
C PRO A 276 22.84 -18.11 -14.01
N GLN A 277 22.13 -18.93 -13.24
CA GLN A 277 21.88 -20.30 -13.62
C GLN A 277 20.84 -20.29 -14.75
N ASN A 278 21.18 -20.94 -15.86
CA ASN A 278 20.30 -21.15 -17.00
C ASN A 278 19.03 -21.88 -16.55
N THR A 279 17.94 -21.15 -16.40
CA THR A 279 16.61 -21.75 -16.24
C THR A 279 15.88 -21.64 -17.59
N HIS A 280 15.51 -22.81 -18.12
CA HIS A 280 14.78 -22.95 -19.37
C HIS A 280 13.49 -22.10 -19.38
N PHE A 281 13.38 -21.29 -20.41
CA PHE A 281 12.20 -20.48 -20.69
C PHE A 281 11.03 -21.37 -21.11
N PHE A 282 9.86 -21.15 -20.54
CA PHE A 282 8.60 -21.48 -21.20
C PHE A 282 8.25 -20.30 -22.15
N PRO A 283 7.90 -20.57 -23.41
CA PRO A 283 7.52 -19.51 -24.31
C PRO A 283 6.18 -18.90 -23.89
N ALA A 284 6.13 -17.57 -23.85
CA ALA A 284 4.89 -16.85 -23.65
C ALA A 284 3.95 -17.15 -24.83
N SER A 285 2.77 -17.67 -24.55
CA SER A 285 1.70 -17.80 -25.54
C SER A 285 1.24 -16.40 -25.94
N THR A 286 1.50 -16.03 -27.17
CA THR A 286 0.93 -14.87 -27.83
C THR A 286 -0.54 -15.18 -28.15
N SER A 287 -1.45 -14.77 -27.28
CA SER A 287 -2.85 -14.59 -27.66
C SER A 287 -3.22 -13.15 -27.35
N GLY A 288 -3.13 -12.31 -28.38
CA GLY A 288 -3.69 -10.98 -28.35
C GLY A 288 -5.21 -11.07 -28.30
N ASN A 289 -5.79 -10.54 -27.25
CA ASN A 289 -7.16 -10.09 -27.25
C ASN A 289 -7.21 -8.71 -26.63
N THR A 290 -7.22 -7.73 -27.51
CA THR A 290 -7.52 -6.34 -27.17
C THR A 290 -9.03 -6.30 -26.88
N ILE A 291 -9.41 -6.10 -25.63
CA ILE A 291 -10.77 -5.76 -25.27
C ILE A 291 -10.82 -4.23 -25.16
N ARG A 292 -11.68 -3.63 -25.99
CA ARG A 292 -12.01 -2.20 -25.99
C ARG A 292 -12.77 -1.80 -24.76
#